data_970c6411101d776ca70acceb0e7fa2b2
#
_entry.id   970c6411101d776ca70acceb0e7fa2b2
#
_cell.length_a   1.000
_cell.length_b   1.000
_cell.length_c   1.000
_cell.angle_alpha   90.00
_cell.angle_beta   90.00
_cell.angle_gamma   90.00
#
_symmetry.space_group_name_H-M   'P 1'
#
loop_
_entity.id
_entity.type
_entity.pdbx_description
1 polymer ?
#
loop_
_entity_poly.entity_id
_entity_poly.type
_entity_poly.pdbx_seq_one_letter_code
_entity_poly.pdbx_strand_id
1 'polypeptide(L)'
;MIKFRKIVSLTALWAFVLLMLTSVVLYIVPAGRVAYWAEWRLWGLSKTQWDELHLNAGVLFLIAIGLHLYLNWKPMLAYLKNKTRQVRIFTREFNIAMALTAVVTLGTYLQVPPFSSIIALSTSIKDTAAVRYGEPPYGHAELSSLKTFAVRMGWKLDESLQRLAQKGIAVSDSNLTLKQIGERYKVTPQQIFLAMQPARKTLPGSGLPDTPPPGIGRITLAEISQTYQLDMAGLIRSLAGEKIRATEQQTIKEVAEQHNMPPMDLYGVIKRLTNPGAVQGSAGPAVPES
;
A
#
# COMPACT_ATOMS: atom_id res chain seq x y z
N MET A 1 9.28 -12.91 48.12
CA MET A 1 9.01 -11.52 47.70
C MET A 1 9.32 -11.36 46.19
N ILE A 2 8.38 -10.82 45.45
CA ILE A 2 8.52 -10.56 44.00
C ILE A 2 9.54 -9.39 43.84
N LYS A 3 10.57 -9.60 43.02
CA LYS A 3 11.60 -8.58 42.76
C LYS A 3 11.20 -7.70 41.59
N PHE A 4 10.65 -6.52 41.80
CA PHE A 4 10.14 -5.58 40.78
C PHE A 4 11.10 -5.36 39.62
N ARG A 5 12.41 -5.18 39.90
CA ARG A 5 13.44 -5.06 38.85
C ARG A 5 13.48 -6.23 37.88
N LYS A 6 13.26 -7.48 38.38
CA LYS A 6 13.23 -8.65 37.53
C LYS A 6 12.01 -8.65 36.59
N ILE A 7 10.84 -8.23 37.14
CA ILE A 7 9.62 -8.12 36.33
C ILE A 7 9.85 -7.14 35.18
N VAL A 8 10.31 -5.92 35.49
CA VAL A 8 10.56 -4.87 34.49
C VAL A 8 11.53 -5.35 33.41
N SER A 9 12.65 -5.99 33.81
CA SER A 9 13.63 -6.50 32.85
C SER A 9 13.07 -7.62 31.96
N LEU A 10 12.29 -8.55 32.53
CA LEU A 10 11.67 -9.64 31.77
C LEU A 10 10.54 -9.12 30.87
N THR A 11 9.76 -8.15 31.33
CA THR A 11 8.74 -7.50 30.49
C THR A 11 9.39 -6.79 29.30
N ALA A 12 10.49 -6.06 29.51
CA ALA A 12 11.23 -5.43 28.43
C ALA A 12 11.77 -6.47 27.42
N LEU A 13 12.31 -7.60 27.93
CA LEU A 13 12.80 -8.69 27.08
C LEU A 13 11.67 -9.31 26.21
N TRP A 14 10.54 -9.66 26.83
CA TRP A 14 9.42 -10.27 26.10
C TRP A 14 8.76 -9.31 25.12
N ALA A 15 8.58 -8.04 25.51
CA ALA A 15 8.09 -7.00 24.62
C ALA A 15 9.05 -6.79 23.42
N PHE A 16 10.38 -6.83 23.65
CA PHE A 16 11.37 -6.76 22.59
C PHE A 16 11.28 -7.95 21.63
N VAL A 17 11.16 -9.20 22.15
CA VAL A 17 11.00 -10.40 21.31
C VAL A 17 9.75 -10.30 20.45
N LEU A 18 8.63 -9.83 21.04
CA LEU A 18 7.38 -9.62 20.30
C LEU A 18 7.54 -8.53 19.23
N LEU A 19 8.22 -7.43 19.52
CA LEU A 19 8.54 -6.39 18.55
C LEU A 19 9.41 -6.89 17.40
N MET A 20 10.41 -7.73 17.68
CA MET A 20 11.21 -8.36 16.63
C MET A 20 10.34 -9.20 15.69
N LEU A 21 9.49 -10.05 16.25
CA LEU A 21 8.57 -10.89 15.47
C LEU A 21 7.64 -10.04 14.60
N THR A 22 6.96 -9.07 15.21
CA THR A 22 6.03 -8.19 14.50
C THR A 22 6.73 -7.32 13.46
N SER A 23 7.97 -6.85 13.72
CA SER A 23 8.78 -6.12 12.74
C SER A 23 9.07 -6.95 11.49
N VAL A 24 9.43 -8.23 11.64
CA VAL A 24 9.64 -9.13 10.51
C VAL A 24 8.35 -9.31 9.72
N VAL A 25 7.22 -9.50 10.40
CA VAL A 25 5.91 -9.63 9.72
C VAL A 25 5.57 -8.35 8.96
N LEU A 26 5.72 -7.17 9.58
CA LEU A 26 5.43 -5.88 8.93
C LEU A 26 6.41 -5.54 7.80
N TYR A 27 7.60 -6.09 7.82
CA TYR A 27 8.56 -5.96 6.73
C TYR A 27 8.12 -6.72 5.47
N ILE A 28 7.48 -7.89 5.62
CA ILE A 28 7.06 -8.76 4.51
C ILE A 28 5.57 -8.63 4.13
N VAL A 29 4.75 -8.00 4.98
CA VAL A 29 3.31 -7.85 4.72
C VAL A 29 3.08 -7.08 3.41
N PRO A 30 2.09 -7.48 2.56
CA PRO A 30 1.74 -6.73 1.37
C PRO A 30 1.42 -5.26 1.67
N ALA A 31 1.59 -4.37 0.68
CA ALA A 31 1.15 -2.99 0.80
C ALA A 31 -0.31 -2.91 1.29
N GLY A 32 -0.64 -1.93 2.14
CA GLY A 32 -1.94 -1.85 2.80
C GLY A 32 -3.12 -2.02 1.84
N ARG A 33 -3.07 -1.34 0.67
CA ARG A 33 -4.10 -1.45 -0.37
C ARG A 33 -4.31 -2.89 -0.85
N VAL A 34 -3.24 -3.67 -1.01
CA VAL A 34 -3.31 -5.08 -1.44
C VAL A 34 -3.79 -5.97 -0.29
N ALA A 35 -3.24 -5.75 0.91
CA ALA A 35 -3.58 -6.54 2.09
C ALA A 35 -5.06 -6.41 2.46
N TYR A 36 -5.64 -5.21 2.40
CA TYR A 36 -7.07 -4.97 2.68
C TYR A 36 -7.98 -5.47 1.55
N TRP A 37 -7.53 -5.34 0.31
CA TRP A 37 -8.27 -5.79 -0.86
C TRP A 37 -8.43 -7.30 -0.92
N ALA A 38 -7.34 -8.03 -0.58
CA ALA A 38 -7.28 -9.49 -0.59
C ALA A 38 -7.59 -10.13 0.78
N GLU A 39 -7.92 -9.34 1.82
CA GLU A 39 -8.05 -9.80 3.21
C GLU A 39 -6.87 -10.67 3.66
N TRP A 40 -5.67 -10.21 3.36
CA TRP A 40 -4.45 -10.95 3.69
C TRP A 40 -4.35 -11.28 5.18
N ARG A 41 -3.98 -12.53 5.47
CA ARG A 41 -3.79 -13.02 6.83
C ARG A 41 -2.51 -13.85 6.94
N LEU A 42 -1.83 -13.70 8.05
CA LEU A 42 -0.71 -14.55 8.45
C LEU A 42 -0.99 -15.09 9.86
N TRP A 43 -0.93 -16.41 10.01
CA TRP A 43 -1.30 -17.11 11.25
C TRP A 43 -2.69 -16.70 11.80
N GLY A 44 -3.63 -16.45 10.90
CA GLY A 44 -4.99 -16.04 11.23
C GLY A 44 -5.18 -14.55 11.52
N LEU A 45 -4.10 -13.77 11.71
CA LEU A 45 -4.15 -12.33 11.97
C LEU A 45 -4.12 -11.53 10.68
N SER A 46 -4.98 -10.51 10.59
CA SER A 46 -5.00 -9.53 9.50
C SER A 46 -3.83 -8.56 9.62
N LYS A 47 -3.57 -7.79 8.53
CA LYS A 47 -2.57 -6.72 8.57
C LYS A 47 -2.84 -5.72 9.71
N THR A 48 -4.09 -5.28 9.88
CA THR A 48 -4.47 -4.35 10.96
C THR A 48 -4.13 -4.92 12.33
N GLN A 49 -4.44 -6.21 12.58
CA GLN A 49 -4.13 -6.85 13.86
C GLN A 49 -2.61 -6.94 14.10
N TRP A 50 -1.80 -7.15 13.07
CA TRP A 50 -0.35 -7.11 13.19
C TRP A 50 0.17 -5.71 13.48
N ASP A 51 -0.38 -4.66 12.83
CA ASP A 51 -0.05 -3.24 13.08
C ASP A 51 -0.40 -2.88 14.54
N GLU A 52 -1.59 -3.22 15.02
CA GLU A 52 -2.07 -2.97 16.39
C GLU A 52 -1.22 -3.70 17.44
N LEU A 53 -0.89 -4.97 17.18
CA LEU A 53 -0.03 -5.76 18.06
C LEU A 53 1.36 -5.14 18.16
N HIS A 54 1.95 -4.72 17.05
CA HIS A 54 3.24 -4.04 17.02
C HIS A 54 3.21 -2.73 17.81
N LEU A 55 2.18 -1.90 17.59
CA LEU A 55 2.03 -0.62 18.28
C LEU A 55 1.90 -0.80 19.78
N ASN A 56 1.02 -1.70 20.25
CA ASN A 56 0.79 -1.93 21.68
C ASN A 56 2.01 -2.57 22.34
N ALA A 57 2.69 -3.52 21.67
CA ALA A 57 3.95 -4.07 22.15
C ALA A 57 5.04 -3.00 22.21
N GLY A 58 5.07 -2.06 21.27
CA GLY A 58 5.96 -0.90 21.27
C GLY A 58 5.75 0.00 22.48
N VAL A 59 4.51 0.34 22.79
CA VAL A 59 4.19 1.15 23.99
C VAL A 59 4.62 0.41 25.26
N LEU A 60 4.31 -0.88 25.38
CA LEU A 60 4.74 -1.68 26.52
C LEU A 60 6.27 -1.71 26.65
N PHE A 61 6.98 -1.88 25.54
CA PHE A 61 8.44 -1.87 25.52
C PHE A 61 9.02 -0.53 25.94
N LEU A 62 8.49 0.58 25.43
CA LEU A 62 8.95 1.93 25.81
C LEU A 62 8.78 2.20 27.31
N ILE A 63 7.66 1.80 27.89
CA ILE A 63 7.43 1.92 29.34
C ILE A 63 8.41 1.03 30.10
N ALA A 64 8.54 -0.24 29.70
CA ALA A 64 9.40 -1.20 30.39
C ALA A 64 10.88 -0.82 30.27
N ILE A 65 11.35 -0.36 29.11
CA ILE A 65 12.76 0.04 28.92
C ILE A 65 13.07 1.34 29.68
N GLY A 66 12.13 2.31 29.71
CA GLY A 66 12.26 3.52 30.50
C GLY A 66 12.39 3.22 32.00
N LEU A 67 11.52 2.34 32.53
CA LEU A 67 11.64 1.87 33.92
C LEU A 67 12.93 1.07 34.17
N HIS A 68 13.32 0.23 33.19
CA HIS A 68 14.58 -0.52 33.28
C HIS A 68 15.78 0.40 33.38
N LEU A 69 15.86 1.43 32.54
CA LEU A 69 16.91 2.42 32.57
C LEU A 69 16.90 3.20 33.90
N TYR A 70 15.73 3.64 34.37
CA TYR A 70 15.59 4.34 35.65
C TYR A 70 16.09 3.49 36.81
N LEU A 71 15.64 2.24 36.91
CA LEU A 71 16.02 1.33 38.00
C LEU A 71 17.50 0.88 37.92
N ASN A 72 18.13 0.97 36.77
CA ASN A 72 19.52 0.60 36.52
C ASN A 72 20.39 1.84 36.18
N TRP A 73 19.97 3.03 36.58
CA TRP A 73 20.66 4.27 36.28
C TRP A 73 22.12 4.28 36.73
N LYS A 74 22.40 3.79 37.95
CA LYS A 74 23.75 3.73 38.49
C LYS A 74 24.71 2.86 37.66
N PRO A 75 24.38 1.61 37.31
CA PRO A 75 25.15 0.81 36.33
C PRO A 75 25.37 1.51 35.00
N MET A 76 24.31 2.12 34.44
CA MET A 76 24.39 2.82 33.16
C MET A 76 25.41 3.99 33.20
N LEU A 77 25.36 4.80 34.26
CA LEU A 77 26.32 5.87 34.46
C LEU A 77 27.75 5.34 34.66
N ALA A 78 27.90 4.10 35.15
CA ALA A 78 29.24 3.51 35.33
C ALA A 78 29.94 3.30 33.98
N TYR A 79 29.21 3.06 32.86
CA TYR A 79 29.77 2.99 31.53
C TYR A 79 30.32 4.34 31.01
N LEU A 80 29.86 5.45 31.59
CA LEU A 80 30.36 6.79 31.26
C LEU A 80 31.48 7.24 32.18
N LYS A 81 31.99 6.36 33.06
CA LYS A 81 33.10 6.70 33.98
C LYS A 81 34.42 6.08 33.53
N ASN A 82 35.50 6.83 33.63
CA ASN A 82 36.84 6.33 33.41
C ASN A 82 37.34 5.48 34.61
N LYS A 83 38.53 4.86 34.46
CA LYS A 83 39.18 4.07 35.54
C LYS A 83 39.37 4.86 36.86
N THR A 84 39.41 6.19 36.78
CA THR A 84 39.53 7.11 37.94
C THR A 84 38.16 7.56 38.48
N ARG A 85 37.04 6.92 38.04
CA ARG A 85 35.64 7.21 38.42
C ARG A 85 35.14 8.63 38.06
N GLN A 86 35.88 9.35 37.21
CA GLN A 86 35.42 10.64 36.69
C GLN A 86 34.45 10.43 35.53
N VAL A 87 33.39 11.23 35.44
CA VAL A 87 32.44 11.19 34.32
C VAL A 87 33.14 11.69 33.06
N ARG A 88 33.21 10.82 32.06
CA ARG A 88 33.76 11.12 30.73
C ARG A 88 32.79 10.63 29.69
N ILE A 89 31.96 11.52 29.15
CA ILE A 89 30.89 11.19 28.22
C ILE A 89 31.46 10.58 26.92
N PHE A 90 32.49 11.19 26.38
CA PHE A 90 33.14 10.72 25.13
C PHE A 90 34.19 9.63 25.40
N THR A 91 33.75 8.49 25.93
CA THR A 91 34.59 7.29 26.00
C THR A 91 34.75 6.69 24.62
N ARG A 92 35.75 5.80 24.44
CA ARG A 92 35.96 5.11 23.16
C ARG A 92 34.72 4.30 22.76
N GLU A 93 34.11 3.60 23.70
CA GLU A 93 32.92 2.78 23.51
C GLU A 93 31.70 3.65 23.14
N PHE A 94 31.51 4.78 23.81
CA PHE A 94 30.44 5.74 23.47
C PHE A 94 30.62 6.28 22.06
N ASN A 95 31.84 6.68 21.68
CA ASN A 95 32.11 7.22 20.35
C ASN A 95 31.88 6.16 19.25
N ILE A 96 32.25 4.90 19.48
CA ILE A 96 31.98 3.80 18.54
C ILE A 96 30.48 3.58 18.40
N ALA A 97 29.72 3.49 19.51
CA ALA A 97 28.28 3.31 19.47
C ALA A 97 27.57 4.48 18.75
N MET A 98 28.00 5.72 19.04
CA MET A 98 27.49 6.91 18.36
C MET A 98 27.79 6.90 16.85
N ALA A 99 29.04 6.54 16.48
CA ALA A 99 29.44 6.45 15.08
C ALA A 99 28.64 5.38 14.32
N LEU A 100 28.44 4.19 14.91
CA LEU A 100 27.61 3.14 14.32
C LEU A 100 26.17 3.61 14.09
N THR A 101 25.58 4.26 15.09
CA THR A 101 24.22 4.81 14.97
C THR A 101 24.16 5.90 13.89
N ALA A 102 25.15 6.79 13.86
CA ALA A 102 25.25 7.83 12.83
C ALA A 102 25.39 7.24 11.42
N VAL A 103 26.21 6.21 11.24
CA VAL A 103 26.38 5.52 9.93
C VAL A 103 25.05 4.94 9.47
N VAL A 104 24.29 4.26 10.33
CA VAL A 104 22.98 3.71 9.98
C VAL A 104 22.00 4.84 9.62
N THR A 105 21.94 5.90 10.43
CA THR A 105 21.02 7.03 10.23
C THR A 105 21.33 7.77 8.93
N LEU A 106 22.59 8.16 8.73
CA LEU A 106 23.02 8.89 7.55
C LEU A 106 22.97 8.01 6.30
N GLY A 107 23.39 6.75 6.40
CA GLY A 107 23.34 5.82 5.29
C GLY A 107 21.91 5.55 4.81
N THR A 108 20.95 5.48 5.75
CA THR A 108 19.52 5.38 5.41
C THR A 108 19.00 6.67 4.78
N TYR A 109 19.34 7.82 5.34
CA TYR A 109 18.93 9.13 4.80
C TYR A 109 19.47 9.37 3.38
N LEU A 110 20.74 9.04 3.16
CA LEU A 110 21.40 9.18 1.86
C LEU A 110 21.10 8.03 0.89
N GLN A 111 20.31 7.06 1.32
CA GLN A 111 19.90 5.89 0.52
C GLN A 111 21.09 5.11 -0.06
N VAL A 112 22.19 5.00 0.65
CA VAL A 112 23.37 4.24 0.18
C VAL A 112 23.28 2.76 0.58
N PRO A 113 23.83 1.83 -0.22
CA PRO A 113 23.95 0.42 0.20
C PRO A 113 24.81 0.27 1.46
N PRO A 114 24.50 -0.68 2.36
CA PRO A 114 23.45 -1.71 2.27
C PRO A 114 22.05 -1.24 2.72
N PHE A 115 21.89 -0.01 3.24
CA PHE A 115 20.64 0.46 3.84
C PHE A 115 19.52 0.57 2.79
N SER A 116 19.80 1.13 1.61
CA SER A 116 18.85 1.16 0.51
C SER A 116 18.45 -0.24 0.03
N SER A 117 19.37 -1.21 0.05
CA SER A 117 19.09 -2.58 -0.36
C SER A 117 18.08 -3.28 0.56
N ILE A 118 18.12 -2.98 1.87
CA ILE A 118 17.15 -3.51 2.84
C ILE A 118 15.74 -3.00 2.49
N ILE A 119 15.61 -1.72 2.17
CA ILE A 119 14.32 -1.12 1.77
C ILE A 119 13.85 -1.67 0.43
N ALA A 120 14.76 -1.76 -0.55
CA ALA A 120 14.46 -2.32 -1.87
C ALA A 120 13.96 -3.77 -1.80
N LEU A 121 14.54 -4.60 -0.91
CA LEU A 121 14.08 -5.96 -0.68
C LEU A 121 12.64 -5.98 -0.15
N SER A 122 12.30 -5.15 0.85
CA SER A 122 10.92 -5.04 1.35
C SER A 122 9.94 -4.63 0.23
N THR A 123 10.34 -3.65 -0.59
CA THR A 123 9.53 -3.19 -1.73
C THR A 123 9.32 -4.32 -2.74
N SER A 124 10.36 -5.05 -3.11
CA SER A 124 10.27 -6.19 -4.04
C SER A 124 9.33 -7.29 -3.54
N ILE A 125 9.37 -7.61 -2.24
CA ILE A 125 8.45 -8.58 -1.62
C ILE A 125 6.99 -8.08 -1.73
N LYS A 126 6.75 -6.79 -1.43
CA LYS A 126 5.41 -6.18 -1.52
C LYS A 126 4.89 -6.12 -2.95
N ASP A 127 5.78 -5.87 -3.90
CA ASP A 127 5.44 -5.85 -5.32
C ASP A 127 5.09 -7.24 -5.85
N THR A 128 5.85 -8.25 -5.46
CA THR A 128 5.52 -9.65 -5.77
C THR A 128 4.17 -10.04 -5.17
N ALA A 129 3.88 -9.61 -3.94
CA ALA A 129 2.59 -9.84 -3.32
C ALA A 129 1.45 -9.15 -4.08
N ALA A 130 1.68 -7.94 -4.60
CA ALA A 130 0.67 -7.24 -5.39
C ALA A 130 0.35 -7.96 -6.72
N VAL A 131 1.35 -8.55 -7.36
CA VAL A 131 1.12 -9.40 -8.55
C VAL A 131 0.33 -10.66 -8.17
N ARG A 132 0.66 -11.30 -7.04
CA ARG A 132 0.03 -12.54 -6.60
C ARG A 132 -1.42 -12.35 -6.14
N TYR A 133 -1.68 -11.32 -5.34
CA TYR A 133 -2.98 -11.08 -4.70
C TYR A 133 -3.85 -10.09 -5.48
N GLY A 134 -3.32 -9.44 -6.52
CA GLY A 134 -4.00 -8.39 -7.26
C GLY A 134 -4.07 -7.07 -6.51
N GLU A 135 -4.15 -5.97 -7.26
CA GLU A 135 -4.31 -4.63 -6.72
C GLU A 135 -5.76 -4.15 -6.84
N PRO A 136 -6.23 -3.34 -5.90
CA PRO A 136 -7.51 -2.65 -6.09
C PRO A 136 -7.40 -1.65 -7.25
N PRO A 137 -8.51 -1.32 -7.92
CA PRO A 137 -8.52 -0.35 -9.02
C PRO A 137 -8.15 1.07 -8.56
N TYR A 138 -8.37 1.38 -7.29
CA TYR A 138 -7.95 2.64 -6.64
C TYR A 138 -7.74 2.44 -5.14
N GLY A 139 -7.09 3.42 -4.48
CA GLY A 139 -6.81 3.35 -3.04
C GLY A 139 -8.10 3.27 -2.21
N HIS A 140 -8.10 2.36 -1.22
CA HIS A 140 -9.24 2.10 -0.34
C HIS A 140 -10.56 1.76 -1.05
N ALA A 141 -10.48 1.06 -2.19
CA ALA A 141 -11.65 0.61 -2.93
C ALA A 141 -12.58 -0.29 -2.10
N GLU A 142 -12.02 -1.02 -1.14
CA GLU A 142 -12.75 -1.88 -0.18
C GLU A 142 -13.70 -1.10 0.73
N LEU A 143 -13.44 0.20 0.96
CA LEU A 143 -14.26 1.07 1.79
C LEU A 143 -15.34 1.81 0.98
N SER A 144 -15.32 1.70 -0.35
CA SER A 144 -16.35 2.27 -1.19
C SER A 144 -17.65 1.47 -1.08
N SER A 145 -18.80 2.18 -1.05
CA SER A 145 -20.08 1.49 -1.18
C SER A 145 -20.20 0.85 -2.56
N LEU A 146 -20.96 -0.23 -2.66
CA LEU A 146 -21.18 -0.93 -3.93
C LEU A 146 -21.65 0.02 -5.04
N LYS A 147 -22.57 0.93 -4.72
CA LYS A 147 -23.07 1.96 -5.64
C LYS A 147 -21.94 2.87 -6.12
N THR A 148 -21.16 3.44 -5.18
CA THR A 148 -20.03 4.33 -5.51
C THR A 148 -18.96 3.61 -6.31
N PHE A 149 -18.69 2.35 -5.96
CA PHE A 149 -17.73 1.52 -6.66
C PHE A 149 -18.17 1.26 -8.10
N ALA A 150 -19.42 0.84 -8.33
CA ALA A 150 -19.96 0.62 -9.68
C ALA A 150 -19.86 1.88 -10.54
N VAL A 151 -20.24 3.05 -9.99
CA VAL A 151 -20.16 4.34 -10.69
C VAL A 151 -18.71 4.66 -11.08
N ARG A 152 -17.76 4.52 -10.13
CA ARG A 152 -16.33 4.78 -10.43
C ARG A 152 -15.74 3.84 -11.49
N MET A 153 -16.26 2.62 -11.54
CA MET A 153 -15.84 1.64 -12.55
C MET A 153 -16.57 1.80 -13.90
N GLY A 154 -17.53 2.75 -13.99
CA GLY A 154 -18.34 2.92 -15.19
C GLY A 154 -19.33 1.77 -15.42
N TRP A 155 -19.71 1.02 -14.38
CA TRP A 155 -20.62 -0.12 -14.46
C TRP A 155 -22.03 0.26 -14.04
N LYS A 156 -23.03 -0.36 -14.70
CA LYS A 156 -24.41 -0.25 -14.26
C LYS A 156 -24.63 -1.05 -12.98
N LEU A 157 -25.22 -0.39 -11.97
CA LEU A 157 -25.43 -0.99 -10.65
C LEU A 157 -26.29 -2.25 -10.73
N ASP A 158 -27.41 -2.19 -11.46
CA ASP A 158 -28.35 -3.32 -11.58
C ASP A 158 -27.70 -4.57 -12.20
N GLU A 159 -26.89 -4.38 -13.25
CA GLU A 159 -26.15 -5.48 -13.87
C GLU A 159 -25.10 -6.06 -12.90
N SER A 160 -24.46 -5.19 -12.10
CA SER A 160 -23.48 -5.61 -11.11
C SER A 160 -24.14 -6.42 -9.99
N LEU A 161 -25.31 -5.99 -9.51
CA LEU A 161 -26.12 -6.71 -8.52
C LEU A 161 -26.57 -8.08 -9.04
N GLN A 162 -27.03 -8.14 -10.31
CA GLN A 162 -27.40 -9.42 -10.94
C GLN A 162 -26.22 -10.40 -11.01
N ARG A 163 -25.04 -9.93 -11.40
CA ARG A 163 -23.82 -10.79 -11.46
C ARG A 163 -23.43 -11.28 -10.07
N LEU A 164 -23.51 -10.42 -9.05
CA LEU A 164 -23.26 -10.82 -7.66
C LEU A 164 -24.26 -11.89 -7.20
N ALA A 165 -25.57 -11.68 -7.48
CA ALA A 165 -26.62 -12.64 -7.14
C ALA A 165 -26.39 -14.02 -7.80
N GLN A 166 -25.93 -14.05 -9.06
CA GLN A 166 -25.57 -15.28 -9.78
C GLN A 166 -24.40 -16.03 -9.11
N LYS A 167 -23.56 -15.33 -8.35
CA LYS A 167 -22.44 -15.89 -7.55
C LYS A 167 -22.83 -16.16 -6.09
N GLY A 168 -24.13 -16.06 -5.74
CA GLY A 168 -24.62 -16.29 -4.38
C GLY A 168 -24.46 -15.10 -3.42
N ILE A 169 -24.10 -13.92 -3.95
CA ILE A 169 -23.91 -12.69 -3.17
C ILE A 169 -25.14 -11.78 -3.42
N ALA A 170 -26.21 -11.98 -2.64
CA ALA A 170 -27.45 -11.21 -2.79
C ALA A 170 -27.38 -9.92 -1.93
N VAL A 171 -27.03 -8.80 -2.54
CA VAL A 171 -26.90 -7.50 -1.86
C VAL A 171 -28.21 -6.73 -2.01
N SER A 172 -28.91 -6.51 -0.89
CA SER A 172 -30.15 -5.72 -0.83
C SER A 172 -29.92 -4.22 -0.63
N ASP A 173 -28.79 -3.85 0.00
CA ASP A 173 -28.42 -2.46 0.24
C ASP A 173 -27.11 -2.12 -0.48
N SER A 174 -27.20 -1.33 -1.53
CA SER A 174 -26.05 -0.88 -2.32
C SER A 174 -25.17 0.16 -1.63
N ASN A 175 -25.56 0.66 -0.45
CA ASN A 175 -24.72 1.56 0.37
C ASN A 175 -23.70 0.80 1.22
N LEU A 176 -23.85 -0.51 1.35
CA LEU A 176 -22.82 -1.35 2.01
C LEU A 176 -21.50 -1.25 1.25
N THR A 177 -20.40 -1.14 2.01
CA THR A 177 -19.05 -1.17 1.43
C THR A 177 -18.69 -2.57 0.95
N LEU A 178 -17.74 -2.68 0.01
CA LEU A 178 -17.24 -3.98 -0.45
C LEU A 178 -16.70 -4.81 0.73
N LYS A 179 -16.07 -4.15 1.70
CA LYS A 179 -15.60 -4.79 2.94
C LYS A 179 -16.76 -5.38 3.74
N GLN A 180 -17.82 -4.61 4.00
CA GLN A 180 -18.99 -5.08 4.76
C GLN A 180 -19.72 -6.23 4.05
N ILE A 181 -19.82 -6.16 2.72
CA ILE A 181 -20.36 -7.27 1.91
C ILE A 181 -19.46 -8.49 2.03
N GLY A 182 -18.14 -8.30 1.95
CA GLY A 182 -17.14 -9.36 2.10
C GLY A 182 -17.25 -10.08 3.45
N GLU A 183 -17.33 -9.33 4.54
CA GLU A 183 -17.51 -9.86 5.91
C GLU A 183 -18.81 -10.70 6.04
N ARG A 184 -19.90 -10.22 5.41
CA ARG A 184 -21.21 -10.88 5.45
C ARG A 184 -21.23 -12.20 4.68
N TYR A 185 -20.60 -12.23 3.50
CA TYR A 185 -20.61 -13.41 2.61
C TYR A 185 -19.34 -14.23 2.68
N LYS A 186 -18.39 -13.88 3.56
CA LYS A 186 -17.08 -14.53 3.74
C LYS A 186 -16.27 -14.59 2.43
N VAL A 187 -16.31 -13.51 1.68
CA VAL A 187 -15.55 -13.32 0.44
C VAL A 187 -14.71 -12.05 0.52
N THR A 188 -13.61 -11.99 -0.21
CA THR A 188 -12.75 -10.80 -0.22
C THR A 188 -13.35 -9.69 -1.08
N PRO A 189 -13.03 -8.41 -0.83
CA PRO A 189 -13.39 -7.29 -1.72
C PRO A 189 -12.94 -7.55 -3.16
N GLN A 190 -11.80 -8.19 -3.36
CA GLN A 190 -11.32 -8.61 -4.67
C GLN A 190 -12.27 -9.61 -5.35
N GLN A 191 -12.76 -10.60 -4.62
CA GLN A 191 -13.70 -11.60 -5.17
C GLN A 191 -15.03 -10.93 -5.56
N ILE A 192 -15.51 -9.97 -4.77
CA ILE A 192 -16.69 -9.16 -5.11
C ILE A 192 -16.45 -8.40 -6.42
N PHE A 193 -15.32 -7.71 -6.53
CA PHE A 193 -14.93 -7.00 -7.74
C PHE A 193 -14.90 -7.92 -8.97
N LEU A 194 -14.24 -9.09 -8.87
CA LEU A 194 -14.18 -10.05 -9.96
C LEU A 194 -15.57 -10.60 -10.34
N ALA A 195 -16.46 -10.78 -9.36
CA ALA A 195 -17.84 -11.22 -9.60
C ALA A 195 -18.69 -10.15 -10.29
N MET A 196 -18.40 -8.85 -10.05
CA MET A 196 -19.10 -7.73 -10.67
C MET A 196 -18.63 -7.45 -12.09
N GLN A 197 -17.40 -7.87 -12.45
CA GLN A 197 -16.82 -7.54 -13.77
C GLN A 197 -17.75 -7.95 -14.92
N PRO A 198 -18.01 -7.05 -15.89
CA PRO A 198 -18.68 -7.44 -17.13
C PRO A 198 -17.86 -8.52 -17.83
N ALA A 199 -18.55 -9.47 -18.47
CA ALA A 199 -17.87 -10.42 -19.34
C ALA A 199 -17.06 -9.62 -20.37
N ARG A 200 -15.74 -9.89 -20.45
CA ARG A 200 -14.86 -9.24 -21.43
C ARG A 200 -15.42 -9.48 -22.81
N LYS A 201 -16.02 -8.48 -23.43
CA LYS A 201 -16.14 -8.45 -24.88
C LYS A 201 -14.76 -8.10 -25.43
N THR A 202 -13.89 -9.08 -25.54
CA THR A 202 -12.65 -8.95 -26.30
C THR A 202 -13.05 -8.97 -27.77
N LEU A 203 -13.31 -7.79 -28.31
CA LEU A 203 -13.20 -7.63 -29.76
C LEU A 203 -11.70 -7.60 -30.05
N PRO A 204 -11.15 -8.50 -30.85
CA PRO A 204 -9.76 -8.43 -31.28
C PRO A 204 -9.56 -7.10 -32.04
N GLY A 205 -8.69 -6.25 -31.55
CA GLY A 205 -8.20 -5.07 -32.27
C GLY A 205 -8.78 -3.69 -31.88
N SER A 206 -9.51 -3.53 -30.78
CA SER A 206 -10.04 -2.21 -30.45
C SER A 206 -9.62 -1.74 -29.05
N GLY A 207 -8.53 -0.99 -28.98
CA GLY A 207 -8.24 -0.04 -27.92
C GLY A 207 -8.23 -0.56 -26.47
N LEU A 208 -8.03 0.37 -25.55
CA LEU A 208 -7.99 0.10 -24.11
C LEU A 208 -9.37 -0.36 -23.56
N PRO A 209 -9.38 -1.32 -22.62
CA PRO A 209 -10.61 -1.79 -21.99
C PRO A 209 -11.32 -0.65 -21.23
N ASP A 210 -12.65 -0.76 -21.11
CA ASP A 210 -13.45 0.24 -20.36
C ASP A 210 -13.04 0.33 -18.89
N THR A 211 -12.63 -0.79 -18.33
CA THR A 211 -12.13 -0.90 -16.96
C THR A 211 -10.62 -1.12 -17.00
N PRO A 212 -9.84 -0.26 -16.33
CA PRO A 212 -8.41 -0.46 -16.23
C PRO A 212 -8.08 -1.80 -15.58
N PRO A 213 -7.08 -2.54 -16.09
CA PRO A 213 -6.65 -3.76 -15.44
C PRO A 213 -6.10 -3.48 -14.03
N PRO A 214 -6.27 -4.45 -13.10
CA PRO A 214 -5.66 -4.35 -11.78
C PRO A 214 -4.15 -4.10 -11.89
N GLY A 215 -3.62 -3.19 -11.06
CA GLY A 215 -2.20 -2.85 -11.09
C GLY A 215 -1.76 -1.92 -12.23
N ILE A 216 -2.71 -1.30 -12.95
CA ILE A 216 -2.43 -0.40 -14.10
C ILE A 216 -1.38 0.67 -13.79
N GLY A 217 -1.31 1.15 -12.55
CA GLY A 217 -0.33 2.15 -12.15
C GLY A 217 1.13 1.68 -12.23
N ARG A 218 1.39 0.37 -12.29
CA ARG A 218 2.74 -0.23 -12.37
C ARG A 218 3.16 -0.59 -13.79
N ILE A 219 2.22 -0.57 -14.71
CA ILE A 219 2.46 -0.90 -16.11
C ILE A 219 3.04 0.32 -16.80
N THR A 220 4.10 0.11 -17.59
CA THR A 220 4.71 1.18 -18.39
C THR A 220 3.83 1.54 -19.59
N LEU A 221 4.01 2.73 -20.13
CA LEU A 221 3.33 3.13 -21.38
C LEU A 221 3.71 2.19 -22.53
N ALA A 222 4.96 1.71 -22.58
CA ALA A 222 5.42 0.74 -23.57
C ALA A 222 4.65 -0.59 -23.45
N GLU A 223 4.50 -1.14 -22.25
CA GLU A 223 3.76 -2.39 -22.01
C GLU A 223 2.27 -2.25 -22.38
N ILE A 224 1.65 -1.10 -22.05
CA ILE A 224 0.25 -0.83 -22.45
C ILE A 224 0.13 -0.77 -23.96
N SER A 225 1.01 -0.04 -24.62
CA SER A 225 1.01 0.07 -26.09
C SER A 225 1.18 -1.31 -26.76
N GLN A 226 2.11 -2.12 -26.27
CA GLN A 226 2.33 -3.47 -26.78
C GLN A 226 1.12 -4.39 -26.53
N THR A 227 0.56 -4.34 -25.31
CA THR A 227 -0.55 -5.23 -24.92
C THR A 227 -1.83 -4.93 -25.69
N TYR A 228 -2.11 -3.65 -25.96
CA TYR A 228 -3.34 -3.19 -26.61
C TYR A 228 -3.12 -2.68 -28.03
N GLN A 229 -1.93 -2.92 -28.60
CA GLN A 229 -1.54 -2.56 -29.97
C GLN A 229 -1.81 -1.08 -30.31
N LEU A 230 -1.42 -0.18 -29.38
CA LEU A 230 -1.58 1.24 -29.55
C LEU A 230 -0.38 1.84 -30.30
N ASP A 231 -0.61 2.88 -31.09
CA ASP A 231 0.48 3.70 -31.65
C ASP A 231 1.17 4.50 -30.53
N MET A 232 2.32 4.02 -30.08
CA MET A 232 3.09 4.66 -29.00
C MET A 232 3.49 6.08 -29.35
N ALA A 233 4.01 6.31 -30.54
CA ALA A 233 4.45 7.64 -30.97
C ALA A 233 3.27 8.62 -31.06
N GLY A 234 2.13 8.16 -31.53
CA GLY A 234 0.87 8.89 -31.55
C GLY A 234 0.37 9.21 -30.15
N LEU A 235 0.41 8.22 -29.23
CA LEU A 235 -0.01 8.37 -27.83
C LEU A 235 0.82 9.43 -27.11
N ILE A 236 2.15 9.38 -27.21
CA ILE A 236 3.04 10.38 -26.57
C ILE A 236 2.77 11.78 -27.11
N ARG A 237 2.58 11.93 -28.44
CA ARG A 237 2.23 13.22 -29.04
C ARG A 237 0.88 13.74 -28.56
N SER A 238 -0.11 12.87 -28.46
CA SER A 238 -1.45 13.24 -27.97
C SER A 238 -1.44 13.62 -26.50
N LEU A 239 -0.70 12.91 -25.65
CA LEU A 239 -0.48 13.29 -24.25
C LEU A 239 0.22 14.64 -24.11
N ALA A 240 1.23 14.91 -24.95
CA ALA A 240 1.90 16.20 -24.98
C ALA A 240 0.94 17.36 -25.38
N GLY A 241 -0.03 17.09 -26.26
CA GLY A 241 -1.13 18.01 -26.59
C GLY A 241 -2.01 18.37 -25.40
N GLU A 242 -2.25 17.42 -24.50
CA GLU A 242 -2.95 17.61 -23.21
C GLU A 242 -2.02 18.15 -22.10
N LYS A 243 -0.82 18.63 -22.45
CA LYS A 243 0.23 19.10 -21.51
C LYS A 243 0.76 18.02 -20.57
N ILE A 244 0.58 16.75 -20.88
CA ILE A 244 1.09 15.62 -20.14
C ILE A 244 2.40 15.15 -20.78
N ARG A 245 3.53 15.40 -20.11
CA ARG A 245 4.84 14.90 -20.55
C ARG A 245 5.02 13.48 -20.07
N ALA A 246 5.30 12.56 -20.97
CA ALA A 246 5.50 11.17 -20.67
C ALA A 246 6.56 10.55 -21.59
N THR A 247 7.24 9.50 -21.09
CA THR A 247 8.16 8.68 -21.88
C THR A 247 7.67 7.21 -21.87
N GLU A 248 8.11 6.44 -22.85
CA GLU A 248 7.69 5.05 -23.03
C GLU A 248 7.96 4.17 -21.80
N GLN A 249 9.07 4.43 -21.12
CA GLN A 249 9.56 3.63 -19.99
C GLN A 249 8.88 3.99 -18.65
N GLN A 250 8.16 5.10 -18.60
CA GLN A 250 7.47 5.51 -17.39
C GLN A 250 6.20 4.69 -17.17
N THR A 251 5.97 4.36 -15.91
CA THR A 251 4.71 3.75 -15.50
C THR A 251 3.57 4.77 -15.47
N ILE A 252 2.35 4.29 -15.61
CA ILE A 252 1.13 5.15 -15.47
C ILE A 252 1.17 5.94 -14.16
N LYS A 253 1.66 5.33 -13.06
CA LYS A 253 1.76 5.99 -11.77
C LYS A 253 2.77 7.13 -11.78
N GLU A 254 3.97 6.92 -12.32
CA GLU A 254 5.00 7.95 -12.39
C GLU A 254 4.56 9.17 -13.21
N VAL A 255 3.93 8.92 -14.36
CA VAL A 255 3.37 10.01 -15.19
C VAL A 255 2.25 10.74 -14.46
N ALA A 256 1.35 10.01 -13.81
CA ALA A 256 0.24 10.59 -13.04
C ALA A 256 0.74 11.46 -11.88
N GLU A 257 1.73 10.98 -11.10
CA GLU A 257 2.35 11.72 -10.00
C GLU A 257 3.06 13.00 -10.48
N GLN A 258 3.76 12.95 -11.60
CA GLN A 258 4.40 14.15 -12.21
C GLN A 258 3.39 15.23 -12.57
N HIS A 259 2.15 14.85 -12.86
CA HIS A 259 1.08 15.77 -13.26
C HIS A 259 0.01 15.99 -12.20
N ASN A 260 0.27 15.58 -10.93
CA ASN A 260 -0.64 15.73 -9.77
C ASN A 260 -2.05 15.16 -10.03
N MET A 261 -2.16 14.05 -10.73
CA MET A 261 -3.42 13.37 -11.02
C MET A 261 -3.41 11.92 -10.55
N PRO A 262 -4.56 11.33 -10.22
CA PRO A 262 -4.68 9.89 -9.95
C PRO A 262 -4.34 9.05 -11.19
N PRO A 263 -3.71 7.86 -11.05
CA PRO A 263 -3.44 6.95 -12.17
C PRO A 263 -4.68 6.56 -12.98
N MET A 264 -5.84 6.51 -12.33
CA MET A 264 -7.14 6.25 -12.98
C MET A 264 -7.55 7.36 -13.94
N ASP A 265 -7.30 8.61 -13.59
CA ASP A 265 -7.64 9.75 -14.42
C ASP A 265 -6.72 9.79 -15.64
N LEU A 266 -5.42 9.51 -15.46
CA LEU A 266 -4.48 9.37 -16.57
C LEU A 266 -4.90 8.24 -17.52
N TYR A 267 -5.32 7.09 -16.98
CA TYR A 267 -5.86 6.00 -17.80
C TYR A 267 -7.08 6.45 -18.62
N GLY A 268 -7.98 7.21 -18.02
CA GLY A 268 -9.14 7.80 -18.70
C GLY A 268 -8.74 8.73 -19.85
N VAL A 269 -7.70 9.55 -19.65
CA VAL A 269 -7.13 10.41 -20.71
C VAL A 269 -6.56 9.56 -21.84
N ILE A 270 -5.71 8.58 -21.52
CA ILE A 270 -5.10 7.68 -22.52
C ILE A 270 -6.19 6.98 -23.33
N LYS A 271 -7.22 6.44 -22.67
CA LYS A 271 -8.35 5.77 -23.31
C LYS A 271 -9.11 6.70 -24.26
N ARG A 272 -9.38 7.95 -23.83
CA ARG A 272 -10.03 8.97 -24.68
C ARG A 272 -9.21 9.29 -25.92
N LEU A 273 -7.90 9.41 -25.78
CA LEU A 273 -6.98 9.76 -26.86
C LEU A 273 -6.80 8.58 -27.86
N THR A 274 -6.91 7.34 -27.38
CA THR A 274 -6.73 6.15 -28.23
C THR A 274 -8.03 5.63 -28.83
N ASN A 275 -9.21 6.06 -28.32
CA ASN A 275 -10.54 5.72 -28.83
C ASN A 275 -11.36 6.97 -29.14
N PRO A 276 -11.07 7.74 -30.20
CA PRO A 276 -11.76 8.99 -30.52
C PRO A 276 -13.25 8.81 -30.86
N GLY A 277 -13.72 7.59 -31.09
CA GLY A 277 -15.14 7.27 -31.36
C GLY A 277 -16.05 7.15 -30.12
N ALA A 278 -15.51 7.19 -28.88
CA ALA A 278 -16.28 6.99 -27.65
C ALA A 278 -16.89 8.29 -27.06
N VAL A 279 -16.73 9.44 -27.70
CA VAL A 279 -17.06 10.78 -27.15
C VAL A 279 -18.50 11.24 -27.43
N GLN A 280 -19.38 10.40 -27.96
CA GLN A 280 -20.80 10.76 -28.13
C GLN A 280 -21.70 10.05 -27.11
N GLY A 281 -21.61 10.41 -25.81
CA GLY A 281 -22.52 9.77 -24.85
C GLY A 281 -22.46 10.23 -23.39
N SER A 282 -21.73 11.29 -23.03
CA SER A 282 -21.89 11.85 -21.67
C SER A 282 -21.66 13.36 -21.64
N ALA A 283 -22.64 14.10 -22.14
CA ALA A 283 -22.84 15.48 -21.70
C ALA A 283 -23.33 15.41 -20.24
N GLY A 284 -22.45 15.77 -19.30
CA GLY A 284 -22.83 15.96 -17.90
C GLY A 284 -23.87 17.08 -17.78
N PRO A 285 -24.76 17.04 -16.76
CA PRO A 285 -25.74 18.08 -16.56
C PRO A 285 -25.06 19.41 -16.28
N ALA A 286 -25.50 20.45 -17.03
CA ALA A 286 -25.11 21.82 -16.80
C ALA A 286 -25.48 22.24 -15.38
N VAL A 287 -24.54 22.84 -14.67
CA VAL A 287 -24.77 23.54 -13.41
C VAL A 287 -25.55 24.82 -13.73
N PRO A 288 -26.72 25.06 -13.13
CA PRO A 288 -27.38 26.35 -13.29
C PRO A 288 -26.66 27.40 -12.46
N GLU A 289 -26.21 28.45 -13.15
CA GLU A 289 -25.85 29.73 -12.52
C GLU A 289 -27.09 30.38 -11.90
N SER A 290 -27.06 30.61 -10.60
CA SER A 290 -27.80 31.70 -9.92
C SER A 290 -27.29 31.85 -8.48
#